data_520a98f89c2fe4eae2d0116a0095b56e
#
_entry.id   520a98f89c2fe4eae2d0116a0095b56e
#
_cell.length_a   1.000
_cell.length_b   1.000
_cell.length_c   1.000
_cell.angle_alpha   90.00
_cell.angle_beta   90.00
_cell.angle_gamma   90.00
#
_symmetry.space_group_name_H-M   'P 1'
#
loop_
_entity.id
_entity.type
_entity.pdbx_description
1 polymer ?
#
loop_
_entity_poly.entity_id
_entity_poly.type
_entity_poly.pdbx_seq_one_letter_code
_entity_poly.pdbx_strand_id
1 'polypeptide(L)'
;LSEKRNLFKLYMNDVGLLCASCMENIQFDLLMGNVEINMGSILENAFAQNLKSNGFELHYYDSKKIGELDFVLQKGLHTELVEIKSGNDFKKHLAMDHAMKVEQWEFEQSIVFSKSNIEKEADVLYLPWYMILFFMQEKEPEKLIYEIDLSGL
;
A
#
# COMPACT_ATOMS: atom_id res chain seq x y z
N LEU A 1 3.53 3.03 -16.45
CA LEU A 1 3.17 4.18 -15.63
C LEU A 1 4.25 5.24 -15.76
N SER A 2 3.92 6.48 -16.14
CA SER A 2 4.87 7.59 -16.19
C SER A 2 4.81 8.39 -14.90
N GLU A 3 5.98 8.65 -14.30
CA GLU A 3 6.10 9.49 -13.12
C GLU A 3 5.76 10.95 -13.46
N LYS A 4 4.84 11.56 -12.69
CA LYS A 4 4.57 13.00 -12.74
C LYS A 4 5.34 13.68 -11.61
N ARG A 5 6.38 14.40 -11.94
CA ARG A 5 7.30 15.01 -10.97
C ARG A 5 6.71 16.12 -10.06
N ASN A 6 5.47 16.55 -10.29
CA ASN A 6 4.86 17.68 -9.58
C ASN A 6 3.78 17.26 -8.56
N LEU A 7 3.51 15.98 -8.42
CA LEU A 7 2.58 15.45 -7.43
C LEU A 7 3.37 14.56 -6.47
N PHE A 8 3.15 14.74 -5.18
CA PHE A 8 3.77 13.92 -4.15
C PHE A 8 2.82 13.75 -2.97
N LYS A 9 2.91 12.61 -2.30
CA LYS A 9 2.30 12.35 -1.00
C LYS A 9 3.40 12.35 0.06
N LEU A 10 3.13 12.96 1.21
CA LEU A 10 4.04 12.95 2.36
C LEU A 10 3.45 12.08 3.45
N TYR A 11 4.28 11.17 3.94
CA TYR A 11 3.95 10.31 5.07
C TYR A 11 4.93 10.56 6.21
N MET A 12 4.43 10.57 7.44
CA MET A 12 5.29 10.60 8.62
C MET A 12 5.85 9.21 8.89
N ASN A 13 7.12 9.14 9.28
CA ASN A 13 7.77 7.86 9.61
C ASN A 13 7.19 7.21 10.88
N ASP A 14 6.40 7.93 11.64
CA ASP A 14 5.77 7.46 12.86
C ASP A 14 4.31 7.93 12.91
N VAL A 15 3.39 6.97 12.85
CA VAL A 15 1.95 7.25 12.89
C VAL A 15 1.50 7.79 14.26
N GLY A 16 2.19 7.42 15.36
CA GLY A 16 1.91 7.96 16.66
C GLY A 16 2.26 9.44 16.74
N LEU A 17 3.39 9.83 16.11
CA LEU A 17 3.78 11.24 16.00
C LEU A 17 2.81 12.03 15.09
N LEU A 18 2.31 11.41 14.03
CA LEU A 18 1.25 12.00 13.21
C LEU A 18 0.01 12.29 14.05
N CYS A 19 -0.48 11.30 14.81
CA CYS A 19 -1.63 11.47 15.70
C CYS A 19 -1.38 12.54 16.77
N ALA A 20 -0.14 12.61 17.31
CA ALA A 20 0.24 13.62 18.28
C ALA A 20 0.27 15.05 17.69
N SER A 21 0.52 15.17 16.39
CA SER A 21 0.58 16.45 15.68
C SER A 21 -0.79 16.94 15.21
N CYS A 22 -1.81 16.06 15.22
CA CYS A 22 -3.17 16.44 14.87
C CYS A 22 -3.77 17.36 15.94
N MET A 23 -4.46 18.40 15.52
CA MET A 23 -5.30 19.19 16.42
C MET A 23 -6.45 18.30 16.91
N GLU A 24 -6.86 18.52 18.17
CA GLU A 24 -7.87 17.70 18.86
C GLU A 24 -7.30 16.39 19.43
N ASN A 25 -8.04 15.79 20.36
CA ASN A 25 -7.60 14.61 21.11
C ASN A 25 -7.74 13.29 20.31
N ILE A 26 -7.36 13.30 19.02
CA ILE A 26 -7.45 12.13 18.13
C ILE A 26 -6.84 10.88 18.75
N GLN A 27 -5.75 11.02 19.47
CA GLN A 27 -5.11 9.90 20.18
C GLN A 27 -6.06 9.25 21.18
N PHE A 28 -6.78 10.07 21.94
CA PHE A 28 -7.72 9.57 22.94
C PHE A 28 -8.91 8.90 22.28
N ASP A 29 -9.44 9.49 21.20
CA ASP A 29 -10.55 8.91 20.45
C ASP A 29 -10.17 7.59 19.78
N LEU A 30 -8.96 7.47 19.22
CA LEU A 30 -8.44 6.20 18.70
C LEU A 30 -8.33 5.14 19.80
N LEU A 31 -7.80 5.49 20.99
CA LEU A 31 -7.69 4.56 22.11
C LEU A 31 -9.06 4.12 22.63
N MET A 32 -10.07 4.99 22.56
CA MET A 32 -11.44 4.68 22.95
C MET A 32 -12.23 3.96 21.86
N GLY A 33 -11.63 3.72 20.68
CA GLY A 33 -12.28 3.05 19.56
C GLY A 33 -13.24 3.93 18.78
N ASN A 34 -13.20 5.24 18.95
CA ASN A 34 -13.97 6.20 18.17
C ASN A 34 -13.33 6.36 16.79
N VAL A 35 -13.75 5.56 15.83
CA VAL A 35 -13.19 5.52 14.46
C VAL A 35 -13.91 6.43 13.45
N GLU A 36 -14.77 7.33 13.91
CA GLU A 36 -15.50 8.27 13.03
C GLU A 36 -14.62 9.46 12.56
N ILE A 37 -13.44 9.60 13.13
CA ILE A 37 -12.50 10.66 12.79
C ILE A 37 -11.73 10.24 11.55
N ASN A 38 -11.21 11.18 10.80
CA ASN A 38 -10.45 11.04 9.55
C ASN A 38 -9.44 9.86 9.54
N MET A 39 -9.99 8.66 9.80
CA MET A 39 -9.25 7.41 9.99
C MET A 39 -8.52 7.01 8.69
N GLY A 40 -9.01 7.46 7.53
CA GLY A 40 -8.42 7.16 6.24
C GLY A 40 -6.97 7.59 6.15
N SER A 41 -6.67 8.86 6.45
CA SER A 41 -5.30 9.39 6.39
C SER A 41 -4.36 8.76 7.40
N ILE A 42 -4.85 8.44 8.61
CA ILE A 42 -4.05 7.78 9.66
C ILE A 42 -3.71 6.35 9.23
N LEU A 43 -4.70 5.62 8.72
CA LEU A 43 -4.48 4.28 8.19
C LEU A 43 -3.52 4.29 7.01
N GLU A 44 -3.73 5.17 6.04
CA GLU A 44 -2.84 5.28 4.89
C GLU A 44 -1.38 5.55 5.32
N ASN A 45 -1.19 6.43 6.31
CA ASN A 45 0.15 6.68 6.87
C ASN A 45 0.72 5.45 7.60
N ALA A 46 -0.09 4.72 8.37
CA ALA A 46 0.34 3.50 9.05
C ALA A 46 0.75 2.41 8.06
N PHE A 47 0.01 2.29 6.95
CA PHE A 47 0.34 1.39 5.86
C PHE A 47 1.62 1.82 5.14
N ALA A 48 1.77 3.11 4.82
CA ALA A 48 2.98 3.64 4.21
C ALA A 48 4.23 3.36 5.07
N GLN A 49 4.13 3.59 6.38
CA GLN A 49 5.20 3.30 7.34
C GLN A 49 5.55 1.81 7.32
N ASN A 50 4.57 0.91 7.38
CA ASN A 50 4.78 -0.53 7.39
C ASN A 50 5.40 -1.02 6.07
N LEU A 51 4.82 -0.64 4.95
CA LEU A 51 5.32 -1.00 3.61
C LEU A 51 6.77 -0.53 3.43
N LYS A 52 7.08 0.72 3.82
CA LYS A 52 8.44 1.26 3.71
C LYS A 52 9.42 0.51 4.60
N SER A 53 9.05 0.16 5.84
CA SER A 53 9.90 -0.61 6.75
C SER A 53 10.14 -2.05 6.25
N ASN A 54 9.22 -2.59 5.47
CA ASN A 54 9.30 -3.92 4.86
C ASN A 54 9.94 -3.93 3.46
N GLY A 55 10.58 -2.83 3.06
CA GLY A 55 11.41 -2.76 1.87
C GLY A 55 10.70 -2.32 0.59
N PHE A 56 9.42 -1.96 0.65
CA PHE A 56 8.71 -1.48 -0.54
C PHE A 56 9.07 -0.03 -0.88
N GLU A 57 9.17 0.26 -2.16
CA GLU A 57 9.09 1.62 -2.66
C GLU A 57 7.63 2.02 -2.81
N LEU A 58 7.31 3.21 -2.28
CA LEU A 58 5.92 3.69 -2.25
C LEU A 58 5.65 4.50 -3.52
N HIS A 59 4.74 4.00 -4.32
CA HIS A 59 4.19 4.71 -5.47
C HIS A 59 2.68 4.81 -5.30
N TYR A 60 2.12 5.89 -5.80
CA TYR A 60 0.68 6.08 -5.92
C TYR A 60 0.35 6.53 -7.33
N TYR A 61 -0.91 6.46 -7.69
CA TYR A 61 -1.37 6.96 -8.97
C TYR A 61 -2.60 7.84 -8.79
N ASP A 62 -2.61 8.98 -9.45
CA ASP A 62 -3.77 9.87 -9.49
C ASP A 62 -3.98 10.41 -10.90
N SER A 63 -5.20 10.31 -11.39
CA SER A 63 -5.64 10.93 -12.64
C SER A 63 -7.14 11.19 -12.66
N LYS A 64 -7.55 12.21 -13.42
CA LYS A 64 -8.97 12.53 -13.60
C LYS A 64 -9.79 11.38 -14.21
N LYS A 65 -9.17 10.48 -14.98
CA LYS A 65 -9.86 9.40 -15.68
C LYS A 65 -10.06 8.16 -14.81
N ILE A 66 -9.07 7.84 -13.99
CA ILE A 66 -9.04 6.61 -13.19
C ILE A 66 -9.47 6.90 -11.77
N GLY A 67 -9.01 8.01 -11.20
CA GLY A 67 -9.09 8.35 -9.80
C GLY A 67 -7.75 8.15 -9.11
N GLU A 68 -7.74 8.20 -7.79
CA GLU A 68 -6.58 8.00 -6.94
C GLU A 68 -6.50 6.54 -6.50
N LEU A 69 -5.32 5.94 -6.67
CA LEU A 69 -4.93 4.64 -6.12
C LEU A 69 -3.98 4.89 -4.95
N ASP A 70 -4.26 4.32 -3.79
CA ASP A 70 -3.49 4.58 -2.58
C ASP A 70 -2.04 4.15 -2.73
N PHE A 71 -1.80 2.90 -3.14
CA PHE A 71 -0.46 2.39 -3.41
C PHE A 71 -0.42 1.54 -4.67
N VAL A 72 0.65 1.71 -5.42
CA VAL A 72 1.06 0.85 -6.54
C VAL A 72 2.41 0.27 -6.16
N LEU A 73 2.45 -1.02 -5.87
CA LEU A 73 3.63 -1.69 -5.35
C LEU A 73 4.26 -2.60 -6.39
N GLN A 74 5.57 -2.65 -6.41
CA GLN A 74 6.30 -3.64 -7.18
C GLN A 74 6.77 -4.75 -6.26
N LYS A 75 6.42 -5.99 -6.58
CA LYS A 75 6.84 -7.19 -5.88
C LYS A 75 7.52 -8.14 -6.87
N GLY A 76 8.84 -8.17 -6.82
CA GLY A 76 9.62 -8.83 -7.88
C GLY A 76 9.38 -8.19 -9.24
N LEU A 77 8.92 -8.98 -10.22
CA LEU A 77 8.58 -8.51 -11.57
C LEU A 77 7.12 -8.08 -11.73
N HIS A 78 6.31 -8.22 -10.68
CA HIS A 78 4.87 -8.01 -10.73
C HIS A 78 4.47 -6.67 -10.08
N THR A 79 3.36 -6.14 -10.53
CA THR A 79 2.76 -4.93 -9.96
C THR A 79 1.48 -5.29 -9.23
N GLU A 80 1.33 -4.82 -8.02
CA GLU A 80 0.14 -5.00 -7.19
C GLU A 80 -0.51 -3.65 -6.91
N LEU A 81 -1.86 -3.61 -6.96
CA LEU A 81 -2.64 -2.47 -6.52
C LEU A 81 -3.09 -2.69 -5.09
N VAL A 82 -2.89 -1.68 -4.25
CA VAL A 82 -3.31 -1.73 -2.85
C VAL A 82 -4.18 -0.52 -2.54
N GLU A 83 -5.36 -0.78 -2.02
CA GLU A 83 -6.35 0.21 -1.60
C GLU A 83 -6.68 0.01 -0.12
N ILE A 84 -6.89 1.10 0.63
CA ILE A 84 -7.19 1.04 2.05
C ILE A 84 -8.55 1.65 2.30
N LYS A 85 -9.43 0.88 2.92
CA LYS A 85 -10.79 1.30 3.24
C LYS A 85 -11.01 1.33 4.75
N SER A 86 -11.27 2.52 5.29
CA SER A 86 -11.61 2.71 6.71
C SER A 86 -13.10 2.50 7.00
N GLY A 87 -13.96 2.71 6.02
CA GLY A 87 -15.42 2.62 6.13
C GLY A 87 -15.99 1.22 5.92
N ASN A 88 -17.31 1.14 6.01
CA ASN A 88 -18.05 -0.11 5.81
C ASN A 88 -18.23 -0.46 4.31
N ASP A 89 -18.16 0.54 3.43
CA ASP A 89 -18.34 0.37 1.97
C ASP A 89 -17.05 -0.05 1.27
N PHE A 90 -16.29 -0.99 1.86
CA PHE A 90 -14.97 -1.40 1.39
C PHE A 90 -14.99 -2.10 0.03
N LYS A 91 -16.13 -2.60 -0.42
CA LYS A 91 -16.30 -3.18 -1.76
C LYS A 91 -16.45 -2.14 -2.87
N LYS A 92 -16.49 -0.85 -2.53
CA LYS A 92 -16.50 0.26 -3.51
C LYS A 92 -15.08 0.80 -3.71
N HIS A 93 -14.41 0.37 -4.76
CA HIS A 93 -13.05 0.76 -5.11
C HIS A 93 -12.95 1.16 -6.59
N LEU A 94 -13.71 2.20 -6.97
CA LEU A 94 -13.88 2.63 -8.36
C LEU A 94 -12.56 2.91 -9.09
N ALA A 95 -11.58 3.51 -8.42
CA ALA A 95 -10.29 3.80 -9.04
C ALA A 95 -9.54 2.50 -9.40
N MET A 96 -9.53 1.53 -8.49
CA MET A 96 -8.97 0.19 -8.74
C MET A 96 -9.70 -0.51 -9.89
N ASP A 97 -11.04 -0.49 -9.90
CA ASP A 97 -11.85 -1.08 -10.97
C ASP A 97 -11.59 -0.46 -12.33
N HIS A 98 -11.34 0.86 -12.36
CA HIS A 98 -10.98 1.56 -13.59
C HIS A 98 -9.55 1.19 -14.03
N ALA A 99 -8.60 1.10 -13.10
CA ALA A 99 -7.22 0.73 -13.39
C ALA A 99 -7.14 -0.69 -13.98
N MET A 100 -7.86 -1.64 -13.40
CA MET A 100 -7.90 -3.04 -13.88
C MET A 100 -8.47 -3.20 -15.30
N LYS A 101 -9.23 -2.22 -15.78
CA LYS A 101 -9.79 -2.21 -17.15
C LYS A 101 -8.87 -1.59 -18.19
N VAL A 102 -7.70 -1.09 -17.80
CA VAL A 102 -6.74 -0.50 -18.74
C VAL A 102 -5.95 -1.61 -19.40
N GLU A 103 -6.22 -1.91 -20.66
CA GLU A 103 -5.64 -3.03 -21.43
C GLU A 103 -4.10 -3.08 -21.44
N GLN A 104 -3.44 -1.94 -21.25
CA GLN A 104 -1.98 -1.84 -21.27
C GLN A 104 -1.33 -2.02 -19.88
N TRP A 105 -2.15 -2.22 -18.85
CA TRP A 105 -1.68 -2.40 -17.49
C TRP A 105 -1.93 -3.83 -17.04
N GLU A 106 -0.87 -4.49 -16.64
CA GLU A 106 -0.93 -5.84 -16.09
C GLU A 106 -0.65 -5.77 -14.59
N PHE A 107 -1.60 -6.26 -13.81
CA PHE A 107 -1.48 -6.39 -12.37
C PHE A 107 -1.58 -7.86 -12.00
N GLU A 108 -0.70 -8.32 -11.12
CA GLU A 108 -0.77 -9.68 -10.62
C GLU A 108 -1.94 -9.83 -9.65
N GLN A 109 -2.11 -8.86 -8.78
CA GLN A 109 -3.13 -8.87 -7.75
C GLN A 109 -3.60 -7.45 -7.42
N SER A 110 -4.89 -7.35 -7.11
CA SER A 110 -5.50 -6.16 -6.52
C SER A 110 -5.95 -6.49 -5.11
N ILE A 111 -5.51 -5.70 -4.13
CA ILE A 111 -5.71 -5.95 -2.72
C ILE A 111 -6.44 -4.78 -2.08
N VAL A 112 -7.51 -5.08 -1.33
CA VAL A 112 -8.23 -4.09 -0.53
C VAL A 112 -8.08 -4.45 0.93
N PHE A 113 -7.41 -3.60 1.70
CA PHE A 113 -7.34 -3.73 3.14
C PHE A 113 -8.52 -3.01 3.81
N SER A 114 -9.22 -3.70 4.69
CA SER A 114 -10.43 -3.18 5.33
C SER A 114 -10.69 -3.82 6.69
N LYS A 115 -11.86 -3.55 7.27
CA LYS A 115 -12.37 -4.25 8.47
C LYS A 115 -12.90 -5.65 8.17
N SER A 116 -12.86 -6.11 6.91
CA SER A 116 -13.38 -7.41 6.51
C SER A 116 -12.52 -8.57 7.00
N ASN A 117 -13.05 -9.78 6.87
CA ASN A 117 -12.26 -10.99 6.92
C ASN A 117 -11.56 -11.21 5.56
N ILE A 118 -10.71 -12.25 5.49
CA ILE A 118 -10.07 -12.65 4.24
C ILE A 118 -11.16 -13.16 3.29
N GLU A 119 -11.27 -12.53 2.15
CA GLU A 119 -12.22 -12.88 1.09
C GLU A 119 -11.56 -12.62 -0.27
N LYS A 120 -11.84 -13.49 -1.25
CA LYS A 120 -11.44 -13.25 -2.64
C LYS A 120 -12.68 -13.18 -3.50
N GLU A 121 -12.85 -12.07 -4.22
CA GLU A 121 -13.95 -11.86 -5.15
C GLU A 121 -13.38 -11.43 -6.50
N ALA A 122 -13.59 -12.23 -7.53
CA ALA A 122 -12.96 -12.08 -8.83
C ALA A 122 -11.42 -11.91 -8.72
N ASP A 123 -10.89 -10.78 -9.17
CA ASP A 123 -9.45 -10.46 -9.17
C ASP A 123 -9.01 -9.61 -7.97
N VAL A 124 -9.92 -9.42 -6.98
CA VAL A 124 -9.65 -8.61 -5.79
C VAL A 124 -9.57 -9.50 -4.56
N LEU A 125 -8.50 -9.34 -3.81
CA LEU A 125 -8.29 -9.96 -2.51
C LEU A 125 -8.59 -8.94 -1.41
N TYR A 126 -9.56 -9.24 -0.57
CA TYR A 126 -9.89 -8.44 0.62
C TYR A 126 -9.14 -9.01 1.82
N LEU A 127 -8.44 -8.15 2.53
CA LEU A 127 -7.65 -8.51 3.71
C LEU A 127 -8.00 -7.61 4.90
N PRO A 128 -8.04 -8.16 6.12
CA PRO A 128 -8.12 -7.34 7.31
C PRO A 128 -6.87 -6.48 7.48
N TRP A 129 -6.99 -5.28 8.03
CA TRP A 129 -5.90 -4.30 8.13
C TRP A 129 -4.63 -4.85 8.76
N TYR A 130 -4.74 -5.71 9.78
CA TYR A 130 -3.58 -6.27 10.47
C TYR A 130 -2.70 -7.16 9.58
N MET A 131 -3.23 -7.64 8.45
CA MET A 131 -2.47 -8.45 7.51
C MET A 131 -1.32 -7.69 6.85
N ILE A 132 -1.35 -6.34 6.87
CA ILE A 132 -0.22 -5.53 6.38
C ILE A 132 1.08 -5.84 7.11
N LEU A 133 1.02 -6.28 8.37
CA LEU A 133 2.20 -6.66 9.17
C LEU A 133 2.97 -7.85 8.59
N PHE A 134 2.31 -8.64 7.75
CA PHE A 134 2.90 -9.81 7.07
C PHE A 134 3.24 -9.54 5.60
N PHE A 135 3.00 -8.30 5.14
CA PHE A 135 3.25 -7.89 3.77
C PHE A 135 4.71 -7.48 3.64
N MET A 136 5.52 -8.37 3.10
CA MET A 136 6.98 -8.19 3.02
C MET A 136 7.44 -8.28 1.58
N GLN A 137 8.44 -7.46 1.23
CA GLN A 137 9.16 -7.60 -0.03
C GLN A 137 9.95 -8.91 -0.02
N GLU A 138 9.88 -9.68 -1.07
CA GLU A 138 10.72 -10.85 -1.23
C GLU A 138 12.18 -10.38 -1.34
N LYS A 139 13.04 -10.92 -0.48
CA LYS A 139 14.47 -10.67 -0.62
C LYS A 139 14.95 -11.40 -1.87
N GLU A 140 15.49 -10.65 -2.82
CA GLU A 140 16.23 -11.30 -3.89
C GLU A 140 17.32 -12.18 -3.26
N PRO A 141 17.49 -13.43 -3.73
CA PRO A 141 18.60 -14.25 -3.25
C PRO A 141 19.89 -13.49 -3.53
N GLU A 142 20.76 -13.38 -2.53
CA GLU A 142 22.09 -12.79 -2.71
C GLU A 142 22.74 -13.47 -3.91
N LYS A 143 23.06 -12.69 -4.93
CA LYS A 143 23.81 -13.21 -6.07
C LYS A 143 25.14 -13.67 -5.52
N LEU A 144 25.33 -14.98 -5.39
CA LEU A 144 26.63 -15.55 -5.09
C LEU A 144 27.52 -15.25 -6.29
N ILE A 145 28.30 -14.19 -6.20
CA ILE A 145 29.35 -13.88 -7.18
C ILE A 145 30.51 -14.83 -6.84
N TYR A 146 30.65 -15.88 -7.63
CA TYR A 146 31.82 -16.72 -7.56
C TYR A 146 32.96 -16.03 -8.36
N GLU A 147 33.97 -15.53 -7.69
CA GLU A 147 35.22 -15.18 -8.35
C GLU A 147 35.96 -16.48 -8.70
N ILE A 148 36.07 -16.79 -9.98
CA ILE A 148 36.86 -17.91 -10.45
C ILE A 148 38.28 -17.38 -10.60
N ASP A 149 39.18 -17.84 -9.72
CA ASP A 149 40.60 -17.56 -9.84
C ASP A 149 41.20 -18.44 -10.98
N LEU A 150 41.54 -17.76 -12.09
CA LEU A 150 42.17 -18.38 -13.26
C LEU A 150 43.67 -18.21 -13.26
N SER A 151 44.29 -17.74 -12.19
CA SER A 151 45.73 -17.46 -12.10
C SER A 151 46.61 -18.72 -12.15
N GLY A 152 46.01 -19.91 -12.14
CA GLY A 152 46.70 -21.22 -12.23
C GLY A 152 46.66 -21.91 -13.59
N LEU A 153 46.11 -21.22 -14.62
CA LEU A 153 46.12 -21.67 -16.01
C LEU A 153 47.23 -20.91 -16.76
#